data_13bc776aab0d0b5490b983bd87cb4e03
#
_entry.id   13bc776aab0d0b5490b983bd87cb4e03
#
_cell.length_a   1.000
_cell.length_b   1.000
_cell.length_c   1.000
_cell.angle_alpha   90.00
_cell.angle_beta   90.00
_cell.angle_gamma   90.00
#
_symmetry.space_group_name_H-M   'P 1'
#
loop_
_entity.id
_entity.type
_entity.pdbx_description
1 polymer ?
#
loop_
_entity_poly.entity_id
_entity_poly.type
_entity_poly.pdbx_seq_one_letter_code
_entity_poly.pdbx_strand_id
1 'polypeptide(L)'
;MEKKTIIDLFESSVKRFPGNPFLWEKTGKRFEPTTYSKVRDLVYEEGAGLVSLGVRKGDNMALLSEGRNAWIIGELAMFYAGATNVPLSIKLEEANDLLFRLVHADVKYIMVSGQQLKKIRAIKDKLPAVRKIIVLDELAEYQDREMPLSEIRRMGKVYLGIHPLEEFLAIGQSLGNDDYATITYPSGTTADPKGVILTHRNYTANVEQALTCVDIDDTWRTLVILPLDHCFAHVVGFYIFMSKGASVATVQVGRTGMETLKNIPVNIKEFKPDLILSVPALAKNFKKNIEQGIRARGKNAVRLFNLALRIGYIYNGDSDEEEGKGFRILLKPLVRLFDKLLFAKVRENFGGELKFFIGGGALLDKDLQKFYYALGIPMYQGYGLSEATPIISTNGPRRHVFGSSGVLVRPLDLKICDMDGNVLPPGEKGEIVIRGENVMAGYWKNPASTADTVKEGWLYTGDMGYMRDGLLYVLGRFKSLLIGSDGEKYSPEGIEEALVEHSSCIDQLILYNNQSPYTTALLVPNKERLRKHLAHQNLDLTSDQGREEAIRIIQRQIDRFRKGGDLSSMFPDRWLPTTFAILPEPFTEQNGMVNSTMKIVRGKVEKAYAARIAQLYTPEGKNPQNKWNKEAL
;
A
#
# COMPACT_ATOMS: atom_id res chain seq x y z
N MET A 1 18.59 -12.31 24.74
CA MET A 1 17.31 -11.78 24.22
C MET A 1 16.34 -12.96 24.16
N GLU A 2 15.12 -12.78 24.64
CA GLU A 2 14.10 -13.83 24.57
C GLU A 2 13.85 -14.21 23.11
N LYS A 3 13.69 -15.51 22.83
CA LYS A 3 13.39 -15.97 21.47
C LYS A 3 11.94 -15.63 21.13
N LYS A 4 11.74 -14.91 20.02
CA LYS A 4 10.43 -14.47 19.52
C LYS A 4 10.37 -14.57 18.00
N THR A 5 9.99 -15.74 17.50
CA THR A 5 9.79 -15.98 16.07
C THR A 5 8.32 -15.89 15.68
N ILE A 6 8.03 -15.85 14.38
CA ILE A 6 6.66 -15.92 13.86
C ILE A 6 6.00 -17.25 14.25
N ILE A 7 6.79 -18.34 14.34
CA ILE A 7 6.29 -19.63 14.83
C ILE A 7 5.84 -19.52 16.28
N ASP A 8 6.66 -18.90 17.16
CA ASP A 8 6.29 -18.71 18.58
C ASP A 8 5.01 -17.87 18.70
N LEU A 9 4.86 -16.84 17.84
CA LEU A 9 3.66 -16.00 17.77
C LEU A 9 2.42 -16.83 17.38
N PHE A 10 2.54 -17.67 16.34
CA PHE A 10 1.46 -18.54 15.87
C PHE A 10 1.07 -19.57 16.91
N GLU A 11 2.05 -20.31 17.49
CA GLU A 11 1.80 -21.33 18.52
C GLU A 11 1.14 -20.74 19.78
N SER A 12 1.60 -19.56 20.21
CA SER A 12 0.98 -18.84 21.33
C SER A 12 -0.50 -18.54 21.04
N SER A 13 -0.81 -18.15 19.81
CA SER A 13 -2.18 -17.84 19.40
C SER A 13 -3.05 -19.09 19.31
N VAL A 14 -2.53 -20.18 18.74
CA VAL A 14 -3.23 -21.47 18.70
C VAL A 14 -3.53 -21.99 20.10
N LYS A 15 -2.57 -21.87 21.02
CA LYS A 15 -2.72 -22.28 22.41
C LYS A 15 -3.81 -21.49 23.14
N ARG A 16 -3.88 -20.18 22.91
CA ARG A 16 -4.83 -19.27 23.58
C ARG A 16 -6.23 -19.31 22.96
N PHE A 17 -6.33 -19.51 21.66
CA PHE A 17 -7.55 -19.35 20.88
C PHE A 17 -7.82 -20.54 19.91
N PRO A 18 -7.69 -21.82 20.35
CA PRO A 18 -7.72 -22.96 19.43
C PRO A 18 -9.02 -23.07 18.63
N GLY A 19 -10.14 -22.68 19.21
CA GLY A 19 -11.47 -22.75 18.61
C GLY A 19 -11.91 -21.50 17.85
N ASN A 20 -11.18 -20.39 17.95
CA ASN A 20 -11.56 -19.17 17.25
C ASN A 20 -11.43 -19.36 15.72
N PRO A 21 -12.33 -18.76 14.93
CA PRO A 21 -12.15 -18.67 13.49
C PRO A 21 -10.89 -17.84 13.16
N PHE A 22 -9.96 -18.43 12.43
CA PHE A 22 -8.74 -17.72 12.01
C PHE A 22 -8.84 -17.30 10.56
N LEU A 23 -8.84 -18.25 9.63
CA LEU A 23 -8.85 -17.97 8.20
C LEU A 23 -10.23 -18.18 7.63
N TRP A 24 -10.65 -17.23 6.79
CA TRP A 24 -11.93 -17.34 6.10
C TRP A 24 -11.69 -17.28 4.60
N GLU A 25 -12.33 -18.18 3.87
CA GLU A 25 -12.32 -18.21 2.41
C GLU A 25 -13.74 -18.30 1.88
N LYS A 26 -14.02 -17.62 0.77
CA LYS A 26 -15.34 -17.66 0.17
C LYS A 26 -15.49 -18.91 -0.69
N THR A 27 -16.26 -19.88 -0.19
CA THR A 27 -16.61 -21.11 -0.90
C THR A 27 -18.02 -20.96 -1.46
N GLY A 28 -18.13 -20.89 -2.78
CA GLY A 28 -19.42 -20.64 -3.42
C GLY A 28 -20.00 -19.25 -3.08
N LYS A 29 -21.08 -19.22 -2.27
CA LYS A 29 -21.79 -17.97 -1.92
C LYS A 29 -21.49 -17.45 -0.52
N ARG A 30 -20.73 -18.16 0.31
CA ARG A 30 -20.50 -17.82 1.72
C ARG A 30 -19.03 -17.88 2.08
N PHE A 31 -18.65 -17.05 3.04
CA PHE A 31 -17.37 -17.17 3.72
C PHE A 31 -17.46 -18.30 4.75
N GLU A 32 -16.50 -19.23 4.71
CA GLU A 32 -16.39 -20.35 5.61
C GLU A 32 -15.13 -20.25 6.46
N PRO A 33 -15.23 -20.43 7.80
CA PRO A 33 -14.09 -20.30 8.68
C PRO A 33 -13.29 -21.60 8.80
N THR A 34 -11.98 -21.42 9.00
CA THR A 34 -11.06 -22.46 9.48
C THR A 34 -10.49 -22.01 10.81
N THR A 35 -10.62 -22.82 11.87
CA THR A 35 -10.16 -22.47 13.21
C THR A 35 -8.63 -22.45 13.33
N TYR A 36 -8.10 -21.79 14.37
CA TYR A 36 -6.66 -21.77 14.65
C TYR A 36 -6.08 -23.18 14.76
N SER A 37 -6.73 -24.08 15.50
CA SER A 37 -6.25 -25.47 15.62
C SER A 37 -6.24 -26.21 14.28
N LYS A 38 -7.26 -26.00 13.44
CA LYS A 38 -7.31 -26.64 12.12
C LYS A 38 -6.29 -26.07 11.15
N VAL A 39 -6.03 -24.76 11.20
CA VAL A 39 -4.96 -24.13 10.41
C VAL A 39 -3.61 -24.70 10.84
N ARG A 40 -3.36 -24.87 12.15
CA ARG A 40 -2.13 -25.51 12.65
C ARG A 40 -1.94 -26.91 12.08
N ASP A 41 -2.99 -27.75 12.08
CA ASP A 41 -2.91 -29.09 11.51
C ASP A 41 -2.49 -29.06 10.04
N LEU A 42 -3.10 -28.14 9.24
CA LEU A 42 -2.73 -27.96 7.83
C LEU A 42 -1.29 -27.46 7.66
N VAL A 43 -0.85 -26.51 8.50
CA VAL A 43 0.55 -26.00 8.52
C VAL A 43 1.53 -27.12 8.82
N TYR A 44 1.21 -27.99 9.77
CA TYR A 44 2.06 -29.15 10.10
C TYR A 44 2.12 -30.15 8.95
N GLU A 45 0.97 -30.49 8.35
CA GLU A 45 0.92 -31.39 7.19
C GLU A 45 1.76 -30.82 6.02
N GLU A 46 1.59 -29.54 5.69
CA GLU A 46 2.36 -28.90 4.62
C GLU A 46 3.84 -28.77 4.97
N GLY A 47 4.19 -28.30 6.17
CA GLY A 47 5.56 -28.14 6.62
C GLY A 47 6.32 -29.46 6.65
N ALA A 48 5.72 -30.52 7.19
CA ALA A 48 6.30 -31.87 7.18
C ALA A 48 6.45 -32.41 5.75
N GLY A 49 5.50 -32.10 4.88
CA GLY A 49 5.57 -32.42 3.44
C GLY A 49 6.74 -31.72 2.75
N LEU A 50 6.97 -30.43 3.06
CA LEU A 50 8.13 -29.69 2.55
C LEU A 50 9.47 -30.29 3.06
N VAL A 51 9.53 -30.68 4.34
CA VAL A 51 10.71 -31.38 4.90
C VAL A 51 10.95 -32.71 4.17
N SER A 52 9.90 -33.51 3.95
CA SER A 52 9.94 -34.76 3.19
C SER A 52 10.37 -34.55 1.74
N LEU A 53 9.96 -33.42 1.12
CA LEU A 53 10.40 -33.04 -0.24
C LEU A 53 11.88 -32.67 -0.32
N GLY A 54 12.54 -32.42 0.81
CA GLY A 54 13.94 -32.07 0.89
C GLY A 54 14.24 -30.60 1.14
N VAL A 55 13.25 -29.80 1.54
CA VAL A 55 13.46 -28.44 2.02
C VAL A 55 14.28 -28.47 3.31
N ARG A 56 15.22 -27.55 3.45
CA ARG A 56 16.14 -27.44 4.60
C ARG A 56 16.21 -26.00 5.11
N LYS A 57 16.62 -25.84 6.36
CA LYS A 57 16.85 -24.53 6.95
C LYS A 57 17.76 -23.69 6.07
N GLY A 58 17.32 -22.45 5.78
CA GLY A 58 18.02 -21.50 4.93
C GLY A 58 17.77 -21.67 3.42
N ASP A 59 16.90 -22.59 3.00
CA ASP A 59 16.43 -22.63 1.62
C ASP A 59 15.44 -21.48 1.37
N ASN A 60 15.59 -20.79 0.24
CA ASN A 60 14.64 -19.76 -0.18
C ASN A 60 13.54 -20.37 -1.05
N MET A 61 12.29 -20.10 -0.68
CA MET A 61 11.09 -20.55 -1.39
C MET A 61 10.28 -19.35 -1.87
N ALA A 62 9.97 -19.30 -3.17
CA ALA A 62 9.10 -18.26 -3.69
C ALA A 62 7.61 -18.59 -3.49
N LEU A 63 6.81 -17.58 -3.19
CA LEU A 63 5.36 -17.66 -3.08
C LEU A 63 4.71 -16.65 -4.03
N LEU A 64 4.13 -17.15 -5.13
CA LEU A 64 3.49 -16.35 -6.18
C LEU A 64 2.01 -16.72 -6.30
N SER A 65 1.16 -16.02 -5.58
CA SER A 65 -0.28 -16.27 -5.58
C SER A 65 -1.06 -15.03 -5.17
N GLU A 66 -2.31 -14.99 -5.58
CA GLU A 66 -3.34 -14.10 -5.04
C GLU A 66 -3.50 -14.36 -3.54
N GLY A 67 -4.04 -13.36 -2.81
CA GLY A 67 -4.37 -13.52 -1.40
C GLY A 67 -5.45 -14.59 -1.20
N ARG A 68 -5.11 -15.65 -0.46
CA ARG A 68 -5.98 -16.81 -0.18
C ARG A 68 -5.47 -17.57 1.05
N ASN A 69 -6.30 -18.43 1.62
CA ASN A 69 -5.90 -19.22 2.80
C ASN A 69 -4.63 -20.04 2.54
N ALA A 70 -4.50 -20.65 1.36
CA ALA A 70 -3.32 -21.43 0.98
C ALA A 70 -2.03 -20.60 0.94
N TRP A 71 -2.10 -19.27 0.69
CA TRP A 71 -0.97 -18.38 0.78
C TRP A 71 -0.44 -18.29 2.22
N ILE A 72 -1.35 -18.04 3.18
CA ILE A 72 -1.02 -17.88 4.61
C ILE A 72 -0.53 -19.20 5.20
N ILE A 73 -1.21 -20.31 4.92
CA ILE A 73 -0.85 -21.64 5.39
C ILE A 73 0.52 -22.03 4.83
N GLY A 74 0.74 -21.81 3.52
CA GLY A 74 1.99 -22.13 2.84
C GLY A 74 3.20 -21.38 3.42
N GLU A 75 3.05 -20.08 3.73
CA GLU A 75 4.11 -19.31 4.38
C GLU A 75 4.44 -19.85 5.77
N LEU A 76 3.44 -20.08 6.61
CA LEU A 76 3.67 -20.66 7.93
C LEU A 76 4.35 -22.05 7.81
N ALA A 77 3.91 -22.88 6.85
CA ALA A 77 4.51 -24.19 6.59
C ALA A 77 5.99 -24.09 6.15
N MET A 78 6.35 -23.07 5.34
CA MET A 78 7.74 -22.80 4.98
C MET A 78 8.59 -22.54 6.22
N PHE A 79 8.09 -21.76 7.19
CA PHE A 79 8.84 -21.49 8.43
C PHE A 79 9.03 -22.75 9.26
N TYR A 80 8.04 -23.64 9.38
CA TYR A 80 8.21 -24.93 10.06
C TYR A 80 9.21 -25.85 9.36
N ALA A 81 9.39 -25.72 8.04
CA ALA A 81 10.43 -26.41 7.30
C ALA A 81 11.80 -25.70 7.37
N GLY A 82 11.88 -24.55 8.05
CA GLY A 82 13.11 -23.76 8.20
C GLY A 82 13.45 -22.89 6.98
N ALA A 83 12.53 -22.75 6.02
CA ALA A 83 12.75 -21.98 4.81
C ALA A 83 12.46 -20.48 4.99
N THR A 84 13.07 -19.67 4.13
CA THR A 84 12.81 -18.23 3.98
C THR A 84 11.80 -18.02 2.84
N ASN A 85 10.71 -17.28 3.09
CA ASN A 85 9.75 -16.94 2.06
C ASN A 85 10.26 -15.78 1.17
N VAL A 86 10.07 -15.91 -0.14
CA VAL A 86 10.27 -14.87 -1.13
C VAL A 86 8.89 -14.54 -1.73
N PRO A 87 8.11 -13.66 -1.08
CA PRO A 87 6.79 -13.30 -1.56
C PRO A 87 6.88 -12.45 -2.82
N LEU A 88 6.18 -12.86 -3.88
CA LEU A 88 6.24 -12.24 -5.20
C LEU A 88 4.88 -11.69 -5.62
N SER A 89 4.89 -10.49 -6.19
CA SER A 89 3.68 -9.85 -6.68
C SER A 89 3.12 -10.56 -7.92
N ILE A 90 1.83 -10.84 -7.90
CA ILE A 90 1.10 -11.34 -9.06
C ILE A 90 1.05 -10.36 -10.24
N LYS A 91 1.41 -9.09 -10.00
CA LYS A 91 1.50 -8.05 -11.03
C LYS A 91 2.80 -8.08 -11.83
N LEU A 92 3.76 -8.89 -11.44
CA LEU A 92 4.99 -9.12 -12.20
C LEU A 92 4.63 -9.87 -13.51
N GLU A 93 4.37 -9.13 -14.58
CA GLU A 93 3.98 -9.70 -15.86
C GLU A 93 5.17 -9.93 -16.80
N GLU A 94 6.21 -9.11 -16.68
CA GLU A 94 7.44 -9.25 -17.46
C GLU A 94 8.24 -10.46 -16.99
N ALA A 95 8.46 -11.41 -17.90
CA ALA A 95 9.22 -12.63 -17.64
C ALA A 95 10.63 -12.32 -17.10
N ASN A 96 11.27 -11.24 -17.55
CA ASN A 96 12.59 -10.83 -17.07
C ASN A 96 12.57 -10.37 -15.60
N ASP A 97 11.55 -9.62 -15.21
CA ASP A 97 11.43 -9.04 -13.87
C ASP A 97 11.14 -10.14 -12.81
N LEU A 98 10.27 -11.09 -13.14
CA LEU A 98 10.03 -12.28 -12.34
C LEU A 98 11.25 -13.19 -12.28
N LEU A 99 11.88 -13.44 -13.45
CA LEU A 99 13.10 -14.25 -13.57
C LEU A 99 14.24 -13.67 -12.72
N PHE A 100 14.46 -12.34 -12.81
CA PHE A 100 15.48 -11.67 -12.00
C PHE A 100 15.30 -11.96 -10.51
N ARG A 101 14.09 -11.78 -9.97
CA ARG A 101 13.85 -11.97 -8.52
C ARG A 101 14.07 -13.42 -8.09
N LEU A 102 13.60 -14.38 -8.87
CA LEU A 102 13.78 -15.81 -8.58
C LEU A 102 15.26 -16.22 -8.57
N VAL A 103 16.02 -15.76 -9.55
CA VAL A 103 17.47 -16.03 -9.65
C VAL A 103 18.24 -15.25 -8.58
N HIS A 104 17.98 -13.97 -8.41
CA HIS A 104 18.66 -13.11 -7.43
C HIS A 104 18.46 -13.61 -6.00
N ALA A 105 17.26 -14.09 -5.66
CA ALA A 105 16.93 -14.63 -4.35
C ALA A 105 17.37 -16.10 -4.15
N ASP A 106 18.08 -16.72 -5.08
CA ASP A 106 18.51 -18.13 -5.01
C ASP A 106 17.34 -19.10 -4.70
N VAL A 107 16.20 -18.89 -5.32
CA VAL A 107 15.00 -19.68 -5.07
C VAL A 107 15.19 -21.12 -5.50
N LYS A 108 14.93 -22.07 -4.57
CA LYS A 108 15.03 -23.52 -4.81
C LYS A 108 13.68 -24.20 -5.01
N TYR A 109 12.61 -23.63 -4.46
CA TYR A 109 11.24 -24.15 -4.55
C TYR A 109 10.28 -23.00 -4.82
N ILE A 110 9.21 -23.27 -5.56
CA ILE A 110 8.20 -22.27 -5.86
C ILE A 110 6.83 -22.81 -5.45
N MET A 111 6.08 -22.06 -4.65
CA MET A 111 4.64 -22.25 -4.47
C MET A 111 3.91 -21.24 -5.35
N VAL A 112 2.97 -21.72 -6.19
CA VAL A 112 2.32 -20.86 -7.19
C VAL A 112 0.85 -21.22 -7.36
N SER A 113 -0.04 -20.21 -7.50
CA SER A 113 -1.43 -20.45 -7.86
C SER A 113 -1.57 -20.88 -9.33
N GLY A 114 -2.61 -21.64 -9.64
CA GLY A 114 -2.89 -22.07 -11.01
C GLY A 114 -3.02 -20.91 -11.99
N GLN A 115 -3.54 -19.75 -11.56
CA GLN A 115 -3.65 -18.55 -12.39
C GLN A 115 -2.28 -17.96 -12.76
N GLN A 116 -1.28 -18.07 -11.88
CA GLN A 116 0.06 -17.52 -12.10
C GLN A 116 1.03 -18.53 -12.70
N LEU A 117 0.68 -19.82 -12.72
CA LEU A 117 1.56 -20.91 -13.17
C LEU A 117 2.10 -20.71 -14.60
N LYS A 118 1.31 -20.13 -15.51
CA LYS A 118 1.74 -19.83 -16.87
C LYS A 118 3.01 -18.96 -16.93
N LYS A 119 3.16 -18.03 -15.97
CA LYS A 119 4.36 -17.15 -15.89
C LYS A 119 5.60 -17.95 -15.51
N ILE A 120 5.47 -18.90 -14.58
CA ILE A 120 6.57 -19.79 -14.18
C ILE A 120 6.92 -20.75 -15.32
N ARG A 121 5.92 -21.34 -15.99
CA ARG A 121 6.14 -22.22 -17.15
C ARG A 121 6.91 -21.52 -18.28
N ALA A 122 6.67 -20.23 -18.50
CA ALA A 122 7.35 -19.43 -19.53
C ALA A 122 8.85 -19.24 -19.27
N ILE A 123 9.31 -19.38 -18.02
CA ILE A 123 10.71 -19.13 -17.62
C ILE A 123 11.38 -20.32 -16.95
N LYS A 124 10.70 -21.45 -16.77
CA LYS A 124 11.18 -22.62 -15.98
C LYS A 124 12.53 -23.17 -16.45
N ASP A 125 12.80 -23.11 -17.75
CA ASP A 125 14.05 -23.60 -18.34
C ASP A 125 15.24 -22.69 -18.00
N LYS A 126 14.97 -21.44 -17.63
CA LYS A 126 15.97 -20.47 -17.16
C LYS A 126 16.19 -20.53 -15.64
N LEU A 127 15.52 -21.45 -14.95
CA LEU A 127 15.57 -21.64 -13.49
C LEU A 127 16.15 -23.02 -13.13
N PRO A 128 17.44 -23.31 -13.44
CA PRO A 128 18.03 -24.61 -13.18
C PRO A 128 18.15 -24.95 -11.69
N ALA A 129 18.20 -23.94 -10.81
CA ALA A 129 18.28 -24.12 -9.36
C ALA A 129 16.94 -24.54 -8.74
N VAL A 130 15.81 -24.30 -9.41
CA VAL A 130 14.47 -24.64 -8.92
C VAL A 130 14.25 -26.14 -9.04
N ARG A 131 14.10 -26.80 -7.89
CA ARG A 131 13.95 -28.26 -7.77
C ARG A 131 12.52 -28.71 -8.00
N LYS A 132 11.54 -27.99 -7.39
CA LYS A 132 10.11 -28.30 -7.48
C LYS A 132 9.25 -27.04 -7.53
N ILE A 133 8.12 -27.16 -8.22
CA ILE A 133 7.07 -26.16 -8.36
C ILE A 133 5.80 -26.77 -7.77
N ILE A 134 5.35 -26.22 -6.65
CA ILE A 134 4.17 -26.67 -5.92
C ILE A 134 3.00 -25.82 -6.36
N VAL A 135 2.01 -26.42 -7.00
CA VAL A 135 0.82 -25.73 -7.48
C VAL A 135 -0.26 -25.78 -6.39
N LEU A 136 -0.74 -24.60 -5.99
CA LEU A 136 -1.72 -24.46 -4.91
C LEU A 136 -3.12 -24.96 -5.29
N ASP A 137 -3.38 -25.11 -6.58
CA ASP A 137 -4.66 -25.56 -7.15
C ASP A 137 -4.49 -26.94 -7.78
N GLU A 138 -5.58 -27.74 -7.79
CA GLU A 138 -5.59 -29.00 -8.51
C GLU A 138 -5.71 -28.77 -10.02
N LEU A 139 -4.86 -29.44 -10.80
CA LEU A 139 -4.84 -29.38 -12.26
C LEU A 139 -5.10 -30.75 -12.86
N ALA A 140 -5.57 -30.76 -14.12
CA ALA A 140 -5.74 -32.01 -14.87
C ALA A 140 -4.37 -32.65 -15.24
N GLU A 141 -3.34 -31.82 -15.46
CA GLU A 141 -2.00 -32.26 -15.84
C GLU A 141 -0.91 -31.39 -15.23
N TYR A 142 0.18 -32.03 -14.80
CA TYR A 142 1.38 -31.39 -14.27
C TYR A 142 2.56 -31.63 -15.22
N GLN A 143 3.37 -30.58 -15.42
CA GLN A 143 4.61 -30.69 -16.21
C GLN A 143 5.78 -31.15 -15.32
N ASP A 144 6.95 -31.35 -15.97
CA ASP A 144 8.17 -31.65 -15.22
C ASP A 144 8.44 -30.64 -14.09
N ARG A 145 8.87 -31.14 -12.94
CA ARG A 145 9.08 -30.42 -11.67
C ARG A 145 7.81 -29.89 -10.98
N GLU A 146 6.64 -30.00 -11.58
CA GLU A 146 5.37 -29.57 -10.99
C GLU A 146 4.74 -30.69 -10.13
N MET A 147 4.06 -30.28 -9.06
CA MET A 147 3.25 -31.18 -8.24
C MET A 147 2.14 -30.41 -7.50
N PRO A 148 1.00 -31.04 -7.19
CA PRO A 148 -0.08 -30.38 -6.44
C PRO A 148 0.28 -30.20 -4.98
N LEU A 149 -0.34 -29.19 -4.33
CA LEU A 149 -0.25 -28.99 -2.89
C LEU A 149 -0.83 -30.17 -2.10
N SER A 150 -1.86 -30.84 -2.62
CA SER A 150 -2.44 -32.05 -2.02
C SER A 150 -1.42 -33.17 -1.85
N GLU A 151 -0.48 -33.31 -2.79
CA GLU A 151 0.61 -34.28 -2.68
C GLU A 151 1.59 -33.90 -1.57
N ILE A 152 1.92 -32.61 -1.41
CA ILE A 152 2.73 -32.14 -0.27
C ILE A 152 2.06 -32.50 1.05
N ARG A 153 0.77 -32.24 1.19
CA ARG A 153 0.00 -32.63 2.39
C ARG A 153 0.00 -34.14 2.61
N ARG A 154 -0.14 -34.94 1.55
CA ARG A 154 -0.07 -36.39 1.62
C ARG A 154 1.32 -36.85 2.12
N MET A 155 2.37 -36.31 1.55
CA MET A 155 3.76 -36.58 1.99
C MET A 155 3.95 -36.21 3.47
N GLY A 156 3.41 -35.06 3.89
CA GLY A 156 3.48 -34.62 5.29
C GLY A 156 2.74 -35.55 6.25
N LYS A 157 1.55 -36.01 5.89
CA LYS A 157 0.82 -37.03 6.71
C LYS A 157 1.62 -38.30 6.86
N VAL A 158 2.25 -38.78 5.79
CA VAL A 158 3.11 -39.96 5.84
C VAL A 158 4.33 -39.70 6.74
N TYR A 159 4.98 -38.53 6.57
CA TYR A 159 6.13 -38.14 7.39
C TYR A 159 5.78 -38.11 8.88
N LEU A 160 4.70 -37.43 9.27
CA LEU A 160 4.20 -37.32 10.65
C LEU A 160 3.69 -38.67 11.21
N GLY A 161 3.34 -39.61 10.36
CA GLY A 161 2.99 -40.99 10.78
C GLY A 161 4.19 -41.88 11.06
N ILE A 162 5.37 -41.51 10.57
CA ILE A 162 6.61 -42.31 10.71
C ILE A 162 7.57 -41.68 11.74
N HIS A 163 7.62 -40.32 11.77
CA HIS A 163 8.54 -39.58 12.65
C HIS A 163 7.77 -39.01 13.84
N PRO A 164 8.36 -38.90 15.02
CA PRO A 164 7.79 -38.19 16.16
C PRO A 164 7.51 -36.73 15.81
N LEU A 165 6.38 -36.21 16.28
CA LEU A 165 6.01 -34.81 16.03
C LEU A 165 7.10 -33.83 16.53
N GLU A 166 7.76 -34.17 17.63
CA GLU A 166 8.85 -33.39 18.24
C GLU A 166 10.04 -33.21 17.30
N GLU A 167 10.37 -34.21 16.47
CA GLU A 167 11.45 -34.11 15.48
C GLU A 167 11.11 -33.08 14.39
N PHE A 168 9.88 -33.08 13.92
CA PHE A 168 9.42 -32.07 12.97
C PHE A 168 9.41 -30.68 13.61
N LEU A 169 8.83 -30.54 14.79
CA LEU A 169 8.75 -29.25 15.48
C LEU A 169 10.13 -28.68 15.83
N ALA A 170 11.13 -29.55 16.11
CA ALA A 170 12.50 -29.14 16.39
C ALA A 170 13.12 -28.34 15.22
N ILE A 171 12.72 -28.59 13.96
CA ILE A 171 13.20 -27.84 12.79
C ILE A 171 12.76 -26.38 12.92
N GLY A 172 11.48 -26.11 13.07
CA GLY A 172 10.95 -24.75 13.27
C GLY A 172 11.48 -24.11 14.55
N GLN A 173 11.60 -24.89 15.64
CA GLN A 173 12.18 -24.42 16.89
C GLN A 173 13.66 -24.09 16.80
N SER A 174 14.39 -24.58 15.80
CA SER A 174 15.78 -24.21 15.54
C SER A 174 15.96 -22.81 14.98
N LEU A 175 14.87 -22.18 14.51
CA LEU A 175 14.89 -20.79 14.05
C LEU A 175 15.05 -19.83 15.24
N GLY A 176 15.91 -18.84 15.09
CA GLY A 176 16.13 -17.77 16.06
C GLY A 176 15.56 -16.43 15.59
N ASN A 177 15.77 -15.41 16.40
CA ASN A 177 15.34 -14.05 16.13
C ASN A 177 15.89 -13.49 14.80
N ASP A 178 17.15 -13.82 14.49
CA ASP A 178 17.91 -13.28 13.38
C ASP A 178 17.82 -14.14 12.10
N ASP A 179 17.16 -15.30 12.17
CA ASP A 179 16.90 -16.11 10.98
C ASP A 179 15.95 -15.34 10.04
N TYR A 180 16.20 -15.46 8.74
CA TYR A 180 15.42 -14.73 7.73
C TYR A 180 14.02 -15.32 7.60
N ALA A 181 13.01 -14.48 7.78
CA ALA A 181 11.64 -14.85 7.52
C ALA A 181 11.28 -14.58 6.06
N THR A 182 11.61 -13.38 5.55
CA THR A 182 11.32 -13.04 4.14
C THR A 182 12.46 -12.30 3.46
N ILE A 183 12.53 -12.47 2.13
CA ILE A 183 13.25 -11.57 1.23
C ILE A 183 12.19 -10.90 0.35
N THR A 184 11.82 -9.68 0.71
CA THR A 184 10.74 -8.92 0.06
C THR A 184 11.30 -7.93 -0.94
N TYR A 185 10.72 -7.87 -2.14
CA TYR A 185 11.11 -6.92 -3.18
C TYR A 185 10.08 -5.79 -3.27
N PRO A 186 10.31 -4.65 -2.58
CA PRO A 186 9.39 -3.51 -2.67
C PRO A 186 9.30 -3.01 -4.10
N SER A 187 8.15 -2.44 -4.45
CA SER A 187 7.95 -1.74 -5.71
C SER A 187 8.72 -0.41 -5.71
N GLY A 188 10.05 -0.48 -5.74
CA GLY A 188 10.92 0.68 -5.68
C GLY A 188 10.83 1.57 -6.93
N THR A 189 11.22 2.83 -6.77
CA THR A 189 11.38 3.80 -7.87
C THR A 189 12.74 3.66 -8.57
N THR A 190 13.61 2.73 -8.13
CA THR A 190 14.94 2.48 -8.69
C THR A 190 14.91 1.40 -9.77
N ALA A 191 15.82 1.48 -10.74
CA ALA A 191 15.91 0.57 -11.87
C ALA A 191 16.16 -0.90 -11.46
N ASP A 192 16.90 -1.12 -10.35
CA ASP A 192 17.26 -2.45 -9.86
C ASP A 192 16.48 -2.77 -8.58
N PRO A 193 15.61 -3.82 -8.59
CA PRO A 193 14.87 -4.23 -7.43
C PRO A 193 15.81 -4.75 -6.33
N LYS A 194 15.70 -4.18 -5.12
CA LYS A 194 16.47 -4.62 -3.95
C LYS A 194 15.64 -5.60 -3.11
N GLY A 195 16.21 -6.72 -2.74
CA GLY A 195 15.58 -7.68 -1.81
C GLY A 195 15.81 -7.22 -0.37
N VAL A 196 14.77 -6.78 0.31
CA VAL A 196 14.80 -6.42 1.73
C VAL A 196 14.73 -7.69 2.56
N ILE A 197 15.73 -7.92 3.41
CA ILE A 197 15.78 -9.07 4.31
C ILE A 197 15.10 -8.69 5.61
N LEU A 198 14.01 -9.40 5.93
CA LEU A 198 13.29 -9.27 7.19
C LEU A 198 13.41 -10.55 8.01
N THR A 199 13.84 -10.41 9.25
CA THR A 199 14.01 -11.54 10.18
C THR A 199 12.70 -11.85 10.90
N HIS A 200 12.62 -13.00 11.55
CA HIS A 200 11.49 -13.34 12.40
C HIS A 200 11.28 -12.28 13.48
N ARG A 201 12.36 -11.76 14.11
CA ARG A 201 12.24 -10.72 15.14
C ARG A 201 11.78 -9.38 14.58
N ASN A 202 12.20 -8.99 13.37
CA ASN A 202 11.69 -7.76 12.76
C ASN A 202 10.16 -7.78 12.72
N TYR A 203 9.55 -8.87 12.28
CA TYR A 203 8.10 -9.03 12.20
C TYR A 203 7.45 -9.03 13.58
N THR A 204 7.91 -9.86 14.51
CA THR A 204 7.30 -9.96 15.84
C THR A 204 7.45 -8.66 16.63
N ALA A 205 8.59 -7.95 16.50
CA ALA A 205 8.79 -6.64 17.08
C ALA A 205 7.78 -5.63 16.53
N ASN A 206 7.58 -5.60 15.21
CA ASN A 206 6.66 -4.63 14.62
C ASN A 206 5.20 -4.93 14.95
N VAL A 207 4.81 -6.21 15.13
CA VAL A 207 3.51 -6.59 15.68
C VAL A 207 3.33 -6.04 17.11
N GLU A 208 4.32 -6.27 18.00
CA GLU A 208 4.30 -5.76 19.37
C GLU A 208 4.21 -4.23 19.39
N GLN A 209 5.01 -3.55 18.55
CA GLN A 209 5.04 -2.09 18.41
C GLN A 209 3.70 -1.53 17.92
N ALA A 210 3.10 -2.11 16.89
CA ALA A 210 1.82 -1.66 16.33
C ALA A 210 0.68 -1.73 17.34
N LEU A 211 0.66 -2.78 18.17
CA LEU A 211 -0.33 -2.97 19.23
C LEU A 211 -0.23 -1.91 20.35
N THR A 212 0.82 -1.10 20.40
CA THR A 212 0.87 0.08 21.28
C THR A 212 -0.02 1.24 20.82
N CYS A 213 -0.39 1.26 19.54
CA CYS A 213 -1.18 2.32 18.93
C CYS A 213 -2.65 1.92 18.72
N VAL A 214 -2.90 0.65 18.43
CA VAL A 214 -4.24 0.13 18.09
C VAL A 214 -4.50 -1.16 18.86
N ASP A 215 -5.63 -1.24 19.57
CA ASP A 215 -6.09 -2.49 20.17
C ASP A 215 -6.91 -3.29 19.17
N ILE A 216 -6.65 -4.59 19.10
CA ILE A 216 -7.41 -5.56 18.30
C ILE A 216 -8.01 -6.59 19.28
N ASP A 217 -9.32 -6.79 19.18
CA ASP A 217 -10.05 -7.80 19.93
C ASP A 217 -10.04 -9.14 19.20
N ASP A 218 -10.10 -10.26 19.91
CA ASP A 218 -10.08 -11.60 19.34
C ASP A 218 -11.35 -11.95 18.54
N THR A 219 -12.41 -11.15 18.69
CA THR A 219 -13.64 -11.25 17.89
C THR A 219 -13.57 -10.49 16.58
N TRP A 220 -12.57 -9.64 16.38
CA TRP A 220 -12.49 -8.79 15.20
C TRP A 220 -12.14 -9.57 13.93
N ARG A 221 -12.58 -9.00 12.82
CA ARG A 221 -12.38 -9.54 11.47
C ARG A 221 -11.74 -8.50 10.58
N THR A 222 -10.78 -8.91 9.77
CA THR A 222 -10.23 -8.08 8.69
C THR A 222 -10.43 -8.77 7.35
N LEU A 223 -10.77 -7.99 6.33
CA LEU A 223 -10.75 -8.43 4.94
C LEU A 223 -9.52 -7.83 4.26
N VAL A 224 -8.56 -8.67 3.92
CA VAL A 224 -7.32 -8.25 3.24
C VAL A 224 -7.63 -8.04 1.75
N ILE A 225 -7.58 -6.77 1.35
CA ILE A 225 -7.80 -6.32 -0.04
C ILE A 225 -6.46 -6.09 -0.74
N LEU A 226 -5.46 -5.66 0.05
CA LEU A 226 -4.12 -5.39 -0.46
C LEU A 226 -3.35 -6.70 -0.65
N PRO A 227 -2.39 -6.74 -1.60
CA PRO A 227 -1.59 -7.93 -1.84
C PRO A 227 -0.77 -8.34 -0.60
N LEU A 228 -0.79 -9.64 -0.27
CA LEU A 228 -0.06 -10.20 0.88
C LEU A 228 1.47 -10.19 0.71
N ASP A 229 1.98 -10.07 -0.51
CA ASP A 229 3.40 -9.88 -0.80
C ASP A 229 3.96 -8.54 -0.30
N HIS A 230 3.08 -7.57 0.03
CA HIS A 230 3.49 -6.31 0.65
C HIS A 230 3.49 -6.37 2.17
N CYS A 231 4.60 -5.95 2.80
CA CYS A 231 4.77 -5.93 4.28
C CYS A 231 3.58 -5.30 5.02
N PHE A 232 2.93 -4.28 4.45
CA PHE A 232 1.78 -3.62 5.08
C PHE A 232 0.59 -4.57 5.26
N ALA A 233 0.17 -5.26 4.20
CA ALA A 233 -0.90 -6.25 4.30
C ALA A 233 -0.47 -7.47 5.13
N HIS A 234 0.78 -7.86 5.01
CA HIS A 234 1.39 -8.98 5.70
C HIS A 234 1.37 -8.79 7.23
N VAL A 235 1.91 -7.66 7.73
CA VAL A 235 1.95 -7.39 9.17
C VAL A 235 0.56 -6.99 9.70
N VAL A 236 -0.06 -5.96 9.11
CA VAL A 236 -1.30 -5.40 9.67
C VAL A 236 -2.52 -6.27 9.36
N GLY A 237 -2.58 -6.85 8.15
CA GLY A 237 -3.71 -7.68 7.73
C GLY A 237 -3.64 -9.13 8.19
N PHE A 238 -2.44 -9.62 8.54
CA PHE A 238 -2.26 -11.02 8.90
C PHE A 238 -1.64 -11.17 10.29
N TYR A 239 -0.38 -10.82 10.52
CA TYR A 239 0.31 -11.17 11.78
C TYR A 239 -0.28 -10.50 13.02
N ILE A 240 -0.75 -9.25 12.93
CA ILE A 240 -1.40 -8.57 14.06
C ILE A 240 -2.69 -9.32 14.45
N PHE A 241 -3.55 -9.64 13.48
CA PHE A 241 -4.78 -10.37 13.72
C PHE A 241 -4.50 -11.78 14.26
N MET A 242 -3.54 -12.48 13.66
CA MET A 242 -3.08 -13.78 14.14
C MET A 242 -2.65 -13.71 15.61
N SER A 243 -1.86 -12.71 16.00
CA SER A 243 -1.34 -12.58 17.37
C SER A 243 -2.42 -12.36 18.43
N LYS A 244 -3.58 -11.88 18.01
CA LYS A 244 -4.71 -11.53 18.88
C LYS A 244 -5.81 -12.59 18.89
N GLY A 245 -5.67 -13.68 18.14
CA GLY A 245 -6.73 -14.68 18.03
C GLY A 245 -7.90 -14.26 17.15
N ALA A 246 -7.72 -13.20 16.36
CA ALA A 246 -8.73 -12.58 15.50
C ALA A 246 -8.77 -13.20 14.10
N SER A 247 -9.77 -12.82 13.31
CA SER A 247 -10.09 -13.44 12.02
C SER A 247 -9.52 -12.68 10.84
N VAL A 248 -9.01 -13.42 9.84
CA VAL A 248 -8.50 -12.90 8.58
C VAL A 248 -9.24 -13.54 7.40
N ALA A 249 -9.74 -12.73 6.49
CA ALA A 249 -10.25 -13.17 5.19
C ALA A 249 -9.51 -12.47 4.06
N THR A 250 -9.50 -13.08 2.89
CA THR A 250 -9.04 -12.45 1.66
C THR A 250 -10.19 -12.26 0.69
N VAL A 251 -10.05 -11.29 -0.23
CA VAL A 251 -11.05 -11.06 -1.28
C VAL A 251 -11.14 -12.29 -2.19
N GLN A 252 -12.35 -12.70 -2.53
CA GLN A 252 -12.58 -13.77 -3.49
C GLN A 252 -11.88 -13.45 -4.82
N VAL A 253 -10.97 -14.31 -5.21
CA VAL A 253 -10.23 -14.19 -6.47
C VAL A 253 -11.19 -14.41 -7.64
N GLY A 254 -11.23 -13.47 -8.59
CA GLY A 254 -11.95 -13.60 -9.85
C GLY A 254 -11.08 -14.26 -10.92
N ARG A 255 -11.69 -14.59 -12.06
CA ARG A 255 -10.95 -15.11 -13.23
C ARG A 255 -10.03 -14.08 -13.84
N THR A 256 -10.30 -12.80 -13.60
CA THR A 256 -9.51 -11.64 -14.04
C THR A 256 -9.32 -10.67 -12.88
N GLY A 257 -8.29 -9.82 -12.95
CA GLY A 257 -8.07 -8.76 -11.95
C GLY A 257 -9.26 -7.80 -11.83
N MET A 258 -9.95 -7.52 -12.95
CA MET A 258 -11.15 -6.67 -12.93
C MET A 258 -12.33 -7.34 -12.19
N GLU A 259 -12.48 -8.65 -12.33
CA GLU A 259 -13.49 -9.40 -11.59
C GLU A 259 -13.17 -9.42 -10.09
N THR A 260 -11.91 -9.60 -9.72
CA THR A 260 -11.46 -9.49 -8.32
C THR A 260 -11.77 -8.12 -7.75
N LEU A 261 -11.52 -7.03 -8.50
CA LEU A 261 -11.88 -5.66 -8.05
C LEU A 261 -13.39 -5.49 -7.84
N LYS A 262 -14.23 -6.08 -8.69
CA LYS A 262 -15.70 -6.08 -8.54
C LYS A 262 -16.17 -6.86 -7.32
N ASN A 263 -15.41 -7.88 -6.90
CA ASN A 263 -15.74 -8.67 -5.72
C ASN A 263 -15.50 -7.91 -4.41
N ILE A 264 -14.62 -6.89 -4.39
CA ILE A 264 -14.26 -6.14 -3.17
C ILE A 264 -15.50 -5.61 -2.43
N PRO A 265 -16.37 -4.75 -3.01
CA PRO A 265 -17.51 -4.21 -2.27
C PRO A 265 -18.54 -5.29 -1.87
N VAL A 266 -18.67 -6.35 -2.67
CA VAL A 266 -19.56 -7.48 -2.37
C VAL A 266 -19.01 -8.23 -1.14
N ASN A 267 -17.72 -8.55 -1.14
CA ASN A 267 -17.09 -9.29 -0.05
C ASN A 267 -17.03 -8.49 1.25
N ILE A 268 -16.78 -7.17 1.19
CA ILE A 268 -16.85 -6.29 2.37
C ILE A 268 -18.24 -6.39 3.02
N LYS A 269 -19.30 -6.26 2.22
CA LYS A 269 -20.67 -6.29 2.71
C LYS A 269 -21.07 -7.65 3.30
N GLU A 270 -20.59 -8.75 2.71
CA GLU A 270 -20.89 -10.10 3.16
C GLU A 270 -20.09 -10.51 4.39
N PHE A 271 -18.79 -10.20 4.40
CA PHE A 271 -17.87 -10.59 5.48
C PHE A 271 -18.00 -9.71 6.72
N LYS A 272 -18.39 -8.43 6.54
CA LYS A 272 -18.57 -7.42 7.60
C LYS A 272 -17.30 -7.25 8.46
N PRO A 273 -16.21 -6.78 7.89
CA PRO A 273 -14.96 -6.59 8.62
C PRO A 273 -15.06 -5.45 9.63
N ASP A 274 -14.32 -5.57 10.75
CA ASP A 274 -14.13 -4.52 11.75
C ASP A 274 -13.06 -3.51 11.35
N LEU A 275 -12.03 -3.97 10.60
CA LEU A 275 -10.93 -3.18 10.10
C LEU A 275 -10.60 -3.55 8.65
N ILE A 276 -10.30 -2.53 7.84
CA ILE A 276 -9.83 -2.71 6.46
C ILE A 276 -8.56 -1.90 6.26
N LEU A 277 -7.57 -2.52 5.60
CA LEU A 277 -6.39 -1.82 5.12
C LEU A 277 -6.71 -1.11 3.80
N SER A 278 -6.23 0.10 3.65
CA SER A 278 -6.47 0.91 2.47
C SER A 278 -5.23 1.65 1.99
N VAL A 279 -5.26 2.03 0.74
CA VAL A 279 -4.30 2.98 0.14
C VAL A 279 -5.11 4.16 -0.43
N PRO A 280 -4.50 5.35 -0.65
CA PRO A 280 -5.23 6.53 -1.11
C PRO A 280 -6.07 6.30 -2.37
N ALA A 281 -5.55 5.55 -3.34
CA ALA A 281 -6.28 5.22 -4.58
C ALA A 281 -7.57 4.43 -4.31
N LEU A 282 -7.54 3.45 -3.40
CA LEU A 282 -8.71 2.66 -3.02
C LEU A 282 -9.72 3.51 -2.25
N ALA A 283 -9.23 4.35 -1.33
CA ALA A 283 -10.06 5.29 -0.58
C ALA A 283 -10.80 6.27 -1.50
N LYS A 284 -10.09 6.86 -2.48
CA LYS A 284 -10.70 7.74 -3.50
C LYS A 284 -11.78 7.00 -4.30
N ASN A 285 -11.53 5.75 -4.65
CA ASN A 285 -12.51 4.94 -5.38
C ASN A 285 -13.78 4.65 -4.55
N PHE A 286 -13.63 4.31 -3.29
CA PHE A 286 -14.79 4.14 -2.39
C PHE A 286 -15.59 5.44 -2.24
N LYS A 287 -14.92 6.59 -2.01
CA LYS A 287 -15.58 7.91 -1.96
C LYS A 287 -16.37 8.18 -3.24
N LYS A 288 -15.76 7.97 -4.42
CA LYS A 288 -16.42 8.13 -5.73
C LYS A 288 -17.66 7.26 -5.85
N ASN A 289 -17.59 5.99 -5.43
CA ASN A 289 -18.73 5.07 -5.48
C ASN A 289 -19.87 5.52 -4.54
N ILE A 290 -19.54 5.99 -3.33
CA ILE A 290 -20.52 6.58 -2.39
C ILE A 290 -21.21 7.77 -3.04
N GLU A 291 -20.45 8.74 -3.56
CA GLU A 291 -21.00 9.94 -4.20
C GLU A 291 -21.87 9.61 -5.42
N GLN A 292 -21.46 8.62 -6.23
CA GLN A 292 -22.25 8.14 -7.37
C GLN A 292 -23.59 7.52 -6.90
N GLY A 293 -23.55 6.71 -5.85
CA GLY A 293 -24.76 6.13 -5.26
C GLY A 293 -25.73 7.19 -4.71
N ILE A 294 -25.19 8.28 -4.12
CA ILE A 294 -26.00 9.43 -3.67
C ILE A 294 -26.56 10.21 -4.85
N ARG A 295 -25.76 10.46 -5.90
CA ARG A 295 -26.23 11.17 -7.12
C ARG A 295 -27.34 10.42 -7.83
N ALA A 296 -27.31 9.09 -7.86
CA ALA A 296 -28.36 8.25 -8.43
C ALA A 296 -29.72 8.41 -7.71
N ARG A 297 -29.73 8.89 -6.46
CA ARG A 297 -30.96 9.18 -5.69
C ARG A 297 -31.55 10.58 -5.95
N GLY A 298 -30.92 11.37 -6.82
CA GLY A 298 -31.41 12.67 -7.26
C GLY A 298 -30.79 13.88 -6.54
N LYS A 299 -31.09 15.08 -7.07
CA LYS A 299 -30.49 16.34 -6.63
C LYS A 299 -30.70 16.67 -5.15
N ASN A 300 -31.89 16.34 -4.60
CA ASN A 300 -32.22 16.62 -3.20
C ASN A 300 -31.38 15.74 -2.25
N ALA A 301 -31.13 14.47 -2.61
CA ALA A 301 -30.25 13.59 -1.85
C ALA A 301 -28.81 14.11 -1.81
N VAL A 302 -28.31 14.64 -2.95
CA VAL A 302 -26.98 15.26 -3.03
C VAL A 302 -26.90 16.50 -2.13
N ARG A 303 -27.91 17.38 -2.17
CA ARG A 303 -27.94 18.60 -1.33
C ARG A 303 -27.94 18.24 0.16
N LEU A 304 -28.78 17.27 0.54
CA LEU A 304 -28.89 16.83 1.93
C LEU A 304 -27.59 16.16 2.42
N PHE A 305 -26.96 15.31 1.59
CA PHE A 305 -25.70 14.65 1.91
C PHE A 305 -24.56 15.67 2.07
N ASN A 306 -24.45 16.66 1.18
CA ASN A 306 -23.42 17.69 1.28
C ASN A 306 -23.63 18.59 2.52
N LEU A 307 -24.89 18.90 2.88
CA LEU A 307 -25.20 19.61 4.11
C LEU A 307 -24.77 18.81 5.34
N ALA A 308 -25.09 17.51 5.37
CA ALA A 308 -24.71 16.61 6.46
C ALA A 308 -23.17 16.52 6.61
N LEU A 309 -22.42 16.38 5.50
CA LEU A 309 -20.96 16.39 5.51
C LEU A 309 -20.41 17.72 6.05
N ARG A 310 -20.95 18.86 5.59
CA ARG A 310 -20.51 20.19 6.06
C ARG A 310 -20.69 20.34 7.56
N ILE A 311 -21.84 19.92 8.08
CA ILE A 311 -22.12 19.95 9.53
C ILE A 311 -21.17 19.00 10.27
N GLY A 312 -20.93 17.79 9.75
CA GLY A 312 -19.95 16.86 10.28
C GLY A 312 -18.53 17.45 10.33
N TYR A 313 -18.09 18.14 9.27
CA TYR A 313 -16.78 18.81 9.24
C TYR A 313 -16.66 19.93 10.29
N ILE A 314 -17.72 20.75 10.45
CA ILE A 314 -17.73 21.80 11.48
C ILE A 314 -17.70 21.18 12.88
N TYR A 315 -18.48 20.13 13.11
CA TYR A 315 -18.54 19.45 14.40
C TYR A 315 -17.20 18.80 14.78
N ASN A 316 -16.56 18.10 13.85
CA ASN A 316 -15.32 17.38 14.09
C ASN A 316 -14.10 18.31 14.18
N GLY A 317 -14.09 19.44 13.45
CA GLY A 317 -12.93 20.34 13.42
C GLY A 317 -11.71 19.72 12.74
N ASP A 318 -10.51 20.09 13.20
CA ASP A 318 -9.23 19.65 12.64
C ASP A 318 -8.52 18.56 13.47
N SER A 319 -9.04 18.20 14.66
CA SER A 319 -8.47 17.17 15.53
C SER A 319 -9.53 16.48 16.39
N ASP A 320 -9.20 15.31 16.93
CA ASP A 320 -10.02 14.56 17.90
C ASP A 320 -10.03 15.14 19.31
N GLU A 321 -9.24 16.19 19.56
CA GLU A 321 -9.14 16.77 20.89
C GLU A 321 -10.49 17.37 21.33
N GLU A 322 -11.10 16.74 22.33
CA GLU A 322 -12.38 17.20 22.90
C GLU A 322 -12.29 18.59 23.51
N GLU A 323 -11.12 19.02 23.95
CA GLU A 323 -10.88 20.32 24.59
C GLU A 323 -11.17 21.52 23.69
N GLY A 324 -11.30 21.33 22.35
CA GLY A 324 -11.57 22.42 21.39
C GLY A 324 -13.01 22.51 20.89
N LYS A 325 -13.95 21.67 21.35
CA LYS A 325 -15.29 21.61 20.73
C LYS A 325 -16.20 22.79 21.07
N GLY A 326 -16.02 23.51 22.18
CA GLY A 326 -16.74 24.71 22.53
C GLY A 326 -18.23 24.68 22.10
N PHE A 327 -18.70 25.73 21.39
CA PHE A 327 -20.07 25.81 20.89
C PHE A 327 -20.43 24.73 19.83
N ARG A 328 -19.44 24.02 19.22
CA ARG A 328 -19.69 22.94 18.26
C ARG A 328 -20.48 21.77 18.85
N ILE A 329 -20.44 21.60 20.19
CA ILE A 329 -21.24 20.60 20.91
C ILE A 329 -22.74 20.77 20.64
N LEU A 330 -23.20 21.99 20.38
CA LEU A 330 -24.60 22.27 20.01
C LEU A 330 -25.03 21.60 18.71
N LEU A 331 -24.09 21.25 17.82
CA LEU A 331 -24.37 20.52 16.58
C LEU A 331 -24.54 19.01 16.80
N LYS A 332 -24.20 18.46 17.98
CA LYS A 332 -24.25 17.01 18.26
C LYS A 332 -25.62 16.36 17.97
N PRO A 333 -26.78 16.96 18.32
CA PRO A 333 -28.08 16.37 17.97
C PRO A 333 -28.30 16.28 16.46
N LEU A 334 -27.86 17.29 15.71
CA LEU A 334 -28.00 17.34 14.25
C LEU A 334 -27.08 16.33 13.56
N VAL A 335 -25.84 16.19 14.05
CA VAL A 335 -24.90 15.15 13.58
C VAL A 335 -25.50 13.76 13.81
N ARG A 336 -26.07 13.47 14.99
CA ARG A 336 -26.74 12.20 15.29
C ARG A 336 -27.93 11.93 14.38
N LEU A 337 -28.70 12.98 14.04
CA LEU A 337 -29.82 12.86 13.13
C LEU A 337 -29.34 12.47 11.72
N PHE A 338 -28.34 13.15 11.17
CA PHE A 338 -27.77 12.85 9.86
C PHE A 338 -27.05 11.50 9.84
N ASP A 339 -26.40 11.12 10.94
CA ASP A 339 -25.82 9.80 11.09
C ASP A 339 -26.89 8.71 10.89
N LYS A 340 -27.98 8.78 11.64
CA LYS A 340 -29.07 7.80 11.55
C LYS A 340 -29.76 7.78 10.18
N LEU A 341 -29.97 8.94 9.57
CA LEU A 341 -30.73 9.04 8.31
C LEU A 341 -29.89 8.71 7.07
N LEU A 342 -28.60 9.04 7.08
CA LEU A 342 -27.73 9.01 5.90
C LEU A 342 -26.50 8.16 6.09
N PHE A 343 -25.66 8.46 7.11
CA PHE A 343 -24.33 7.86 7.21
C PHE A 343 -24.38 6.39 7.63
N ALA A 344 -25.32 5.99 8.48
CA ALA A 344 -25.56 4.58 8.80
C ALA A 344 -25.81 3.74 7.53
N LYS A 345 -26.63 4.27 6.58
CA LYS A 345 -26.88 3.59 5.29
C LYS A 345 -25.65 3.51 4.39
N VAL A 346 -24.73 4.47 4.50
CA VAL A 346 -23.43 4.40 3.81
C VAL A 346 -22.57 3.31 4.43
N ARG A 347 -22.52 3.23 5.78
CA ARG A 347 -21.78 2.19 6.50
C ARG A 347 -22.29 0.76 6.22
N GLU A 348 -23.58 0.57 5.95
CA GLU A 348 -24.14 -0.72 5.51
C GLU A 348 -23.46 -1.27 4.26
N ASN A 349 -22.95 -0.40 3.36
CA ASN A 349 -22.19 -0.85 2.20
C ASN A 349 -20.80 -1.40 2.56
N PHE A 350 -20.33 -1.07 3.77
CA PHE A 350 -19.12 -1.63 4.37
C PHE A 350 -19.42 -2.74 5.39
N GLY A 351 -20.62 -3.32 5.33
CA GLY A 351 -21.05 -4.43 6.20
C GLY A 351 -21.66 -3.99 7.53
N GLY A 352 -21.64 -2.69 7.86
CA GLY A 352 -22.24 -2.13 9.08
C GLY A 352 -21.38 -2.24 10.36
N GLU A 353 -20.38 -3.13 10.38
CA GLU A 353 -19.52 -3.41 11.53
C GLU A 353 -18.16 -2.70 11.47
N LEU A 354 -17.83 -2.08 10.33
CA LEU A 354 -16.53 -1.45 10.11
C LEU A 354 -16.30 -0.31 11.11
N LYS A 355 -15.25 -0.43 11.91
CA LYS A 355 -14.86 0.56 12.92
C LYS A 355 -14.00 1.67 12.31
N PHE A 356 -12.97 1.27 11.53
CA PHE A 356 -12.06 2.21 10.87
C PHE A 356 -11.25 1.53 9.77
N PHE A 357 -10.62 2.37 8.96
CA PHE A 357 -9.57 1.97 8.03
C PHE A 357 -8.20 2.37 8.57
N ILE A 358 -7.17 1.58 8.23
CA ILE A 358 -5.77 2.04 8.32
C ILE A 358 -5.29 2.32 6.89
N GLY A 359 -4.94 3.57 6.63
CA GLY A 359 -4.40 4.03 5.36
C GLY A 359 -2.88 4.08 5.38
N GLY A 360 -2.23 3.52 4.37
CA GLY A 360 -0.77 3.49 4.26
C GLY A 360 -0.30 3.50 2.81
N GLY A 361 1.02 3.37 2.63
CA GLY A 361 1.65 3.27 1.31
C GLY A 361 1.86 4.60 0.57
N ALA A 362 1.07 5.64 0.86
CA ALA A 362 1.26 7.02 0.42
C ALA A 362 0.55 7.97 1.38
N LEU A 363 0.79 9.28 1.25
CA LEU A 363 0.10 10.28 2.06
C LEU A 363 -1.39 10.30 1.70
N LEU A 364 -2.23 10.33 2.73
CA LEU A 364 -3.67 10.42 2.58
C LEU A 364 -4.10 11.88 2.69
N ASP A 365 -4.77 12.36 1.67
CA ASP A 365 -5.29 13.72 1.63
C ASP A 365 -6.17 14.05 2.84
N LYS A 366 -6.03 15.28 3.38
CA LYS A 366 -6.71 15.74 4.59
C LYS A 366 -8.24 15.76 4.42
N ASP A 367 -8.73 16.14 3.23
CA ASP A 367 -10.17 16.19 2.96
C ASP A 367 -10.76 14.79 2.84
N LEU A 368 -9.98 13.83 2.34
CA LEU A 368 -10.36 12.43 2.32
C LEU A 368 -10.44 11.85 3.75
N GLN A 369 -9.49 12.19 4.64
CA GLN A 369 -9.56 11.82 6.05
C GLN A 369 -10.81 12.40 6.71
N LYS A 370 -11.09 13.70 6.52
CA LYS A 370 -12.30 14.38 7.03
C LYS A 370 -13.59 13.73 6.54
N PHE A 371 -13.62 13.33 5.26
CA PHE A 371 -14.77 12.66 4.66
C PHE A 371 -15.12 11.35 5.40
N TYR A 372 -14.16 10.46 5.55
CA TYR A 372 -14.37 9.19 6.23
C TYR A 372 -14.67 9.37 7.73
N TYR A 373 -14.04 10.34 8.36
CA TYR A 373 -14.31 10.67 9.75
C TYR A 373 -15.74 11.16 9.96
N ALA A 374 -16.26 12.01 9.07
CA ALA A 374 -17.64 12.48 9.12
C ALA A 374 -18.66 11.35 8.89
N LEU A 375 -18.32 10.32 8.12
CA LEU A 375 -19.14 9.13 7.93
C LEU A 375 -19.16 8.18 9.14
N GLY A 376 -18.34 8.42 10.18
CA GLY A 376 -18.22 7.54 11.34
C GLY A 376 -17.43 6.26 11.09
N ILE A 377 -16.64 6.18 10.01
CA ILE A 377 -15.68 5.13 9.68
C ILE A 377 -14.34 5.76 9.33
N PRO A 378 -13.63 6.33 10.32
CA PRO A 378 -12.40 7.09 10.09
C PRO A 378 -11.36 6.30 9.32
N MET A 379 -10.57 7.00 8.51
CA MET A 379 -9.41 6.44 7.85
C MET A 379 -8.14 7.04 8.48
N TYR A 380 -7.46 6.24 9.27
CA TYR A 380 -6.27 6.63 10.00
C TYR A 380 -5.03 6.51 9.13
N GLN A 381 -4.31 7.60 8.95
CA GLN A 381 -3.05 7.63 8.23
C GLN A 381 -1.97 6.93 9.04
N GLY A 382 -1.30 5.92 8.46
CA GLY A 382 -0.05 5.35 8.94
C GLY A 382 1.11 5.68 8.00
N TYR A 383 2.33 5.59 8.53
CA TYR A 383 3.57 5.73 7.79
C TYR A 383 4.51 4.57 8.08
N GLY A 384 5.19 4.14 7.03
CA GLY A 384 6.20 3.10 7.09
C GLY A 384 6.74 2.71 5.72
N LEU A 385 7.74 1.83 5.74
CA LEU A 385 8.41 1.31 4.56
C LEU A 385 8.88 -0.13 4.83
N SER A 386 9.14 -0.90 3.77
CA SER A 386 9.51 -2.32 3.89
C SER A 386 10.75 -2.52 4.75
N GLU A 387 11.71 -1.60 4.67
CA GLU A 387 12.94 -1.60 5.46
C GLU A 387 12.71 -1.38 6.97
N ALA A 388 11.46 -1.04 7.38
CA ALA A 388 11.05 -0.90 8.79
C ALA A 388 9.95 -1.91 9.20
N THR A 389 9.61 -2.90 8.43
CA THR A 389 8.76 -4.10 8.65
C THR A 389 7.28 -3.87 9.03
N PRO A 390 6.47 -2.98 8.47
CA PRO A 390 6.83 -1.71 7.85
C PRO A 390 6.55 -0.50 8.76
N ILE A 391 5.86 -0.67 9.93
CA ILE A 391 5.17 0.40 10.66
C ILE A 391 6.14 1.22 11.49
N ILE A 392 6.14 2.54 11.26
CA ILE A 392 6.91 3.54 12.03
C ILE A 392 5.98 4.37 12.89
N SER A 393 4.86 4.84 12.31
CA SER A 393 3.85 5.63 13.03
C SER A 393 2.46 5.40 12.49
N THR A 394 1.44 5.67 13.29
CA THR A 394 0.05 5.60 12.87
C THR A 394 -0.85 6.50 13.72
N ASN A 395 -1.84 7.11 13.08
CA ASN A 395 -3.04 7.58 13.78
C ASN A 395 -3.88 6.38 14.21
N GLY A 396 -4.73 6.57 15.19
CA GLY A 396 -5.60 5.53 15.67
C GLY A 396 -6.71 6.07 16.56
N PRO A 397 -7.58 5.19 17.09
CA PRO A 397 -8.70 5.61 17.95
C PRO A 397 -8.28 6.38 19.21
N ARG A 398 -7.05 6.15 19.71
CA ARG A 398 -6.54 6.81 20.92
C ARG A 398 -6.04 8.23 20.65
N ARG A 399 -5.51 8.48 19.46
CA ARG A 399 -5.00 9.79 19.04
C ARG A 399 -5.00 9.91 17.53
N HIS A 400 -5.65 10.96 17.04
CA HIS A 400 -5.78 11.25 15.63
C HIS A 400 -5.72 12.76 15.36
N VAL A 401 -4.84 13.17 14.43
CA VAL A 401 -4.78 14.55 13.93
C VAL A 401 -4.72 14.52 12.41
N PHE A 402 -5.66 15.19 11.76
CA PHE A 402 -5.72 15.24 10.29
C PHE A 402 -4.44 15.82 9.69
N GLY A 403 -3.89 15.14 8.69
CA GLY A 403 -2.67 15.52 8.01
C GLY A 403 -1.38 15.08 8.73
N SER A 404 -1.46 14.51 9.95
CA SER A 404 -0.32 13.83 10.57
C SER A 404 -0.25 12.37 10.12
N SER A 405 0.93 11.76 10.26
CA SER A 405 1.14 10.31 10.16
C SER A 405 1.02 9.58 11.51
N GLY A 406 0.56 10.31 12.55
CA GLY A 406 0.24 9.78 13.87
C GLY A 406 1.41 9.69 14.84
N VAL A 407 1.19 8.94 15.92
CA VAL A 407 2.19 8.67 16.95
C VAL A 407 3.16 7.58 16.52
N LEU A 408 4.39 7.64 17.05
CA LEU A 408 5.36 6.56 16.83
C LEU A 408 4.90 5.28 17.51
N VAL A 409 5.11 4.15 16.84
CA VAL A 409 5.01 2.83 17.49
C VAL A 409 6.13 2.66 18.53
N ARG A 410 5.92 1.86 19.56
CA ARG A 410 6.89 1.75 20.66
C ARG A 410 7.23 0.29 20.96
N PRO A 411 8.51 -0.01 21.30
CA PRO A 411 9.66 0.90 21.38
C PRO A 411 10.23 1.20 19.97
N LEU A 412 10.49 2.45 19.66
CA LEU A 412 11.17 2.91 18.45
C LEU A 412 11.84 4.25 18.73
N ASP A 413 13.14 4.37 18.41
CA ASP A 413 13.86 5.62 18.44
C ASP A 413 13.69 6.35 17.10
N LEU A 414 13.52 7.67 17.15
CA LEU A 414 13.43 8.52 15.95
C LEU A 414 14.23 9.79 16.16
N LYS A 415 14.93 10.20 15.12
CA LYS A 415 15.55 11.53 15.00
C LYS A 415 15.24 12.12 13.61
N ILE A 416 15.21 13.43 13.52
CA ILE A 416 15.12 14.17 12.27
C ILE A 416 16.50 14.75 12.00
N CYS A 417 17.06 14.51 10.81
CA CYS A 417 18.43 14.91 10.47
C CYS A 417 18.45 15.82 9.24
N ASP A 418 19.46 16.71 9.20
CA ASP A 418 19.80 17.46 7.99
C ASP A 418 20.50 16.58 6.95
N MET A 419 20.98 17.19 5.84
CA MET A 419 21.68 16.47 4.77
C MET A 419 23.05 15.94 5.19
N ASP A 420 23.66 16.53 6.22
CA ASP A 420 24.96 16.16 6.75
C ASP A 420 24.84 15.10 7.86
N GLY A 421 23.60 14.73 8.23
CA GLY A 421 23.29 13.74 9.26
C GLY A 421 23.22 14.32 10.68
N ASN A 422 23.30 15.65 10.86
CA ASN A 422 23.14 16.29 12.16
C ASN A 422 21.68 16.25 12.60
N VAL A 423 21.46 16.04 13.90
CA VAL A 423 20.10 16.00 14.48
C VAL A 423 19.54 17.42 14.55
N LEU A 424 18.36 17.61 13.99
CA LEU A 424 17.64 18.88 13.99
C LEU A 424 16.77 19.05 15.24
N PRO A 425 16.53 20.29 15.70
CA PRO A 425 15.59 20.59 16.77
C PRO A 425 14.15 20.14 16.44
N PRO A 426 13.31 19.88 17.48
CA PRO A 426 11.90 19.57 17.27
C PRO A 426 11.16 20.61 16.45
N GLY A 427 10.37 20.17 15.46
CA GLY A 427 9.61 21.03 14.54
C GLY A 427 10.34 21.39 13.26
N GLU A 428 11.65 21.24 13.19
CA GLU A 428 12.41 21.42 11.95
C GLU A 428 12.24 20.23 11.00
N LYS A 429 12.32 20.51 9.70
CA LYS A 429 12.10 19.53 8.63
C LYS A 429 13.42 18.93 8.19
N GLY A 430 13.49 17.61 8.17
CA GLY A 430 14.69 16.87 7.75
C GLY A 430 14.37 15.44 7.40
N GLU A 431 15.40 14.61 7.18
CA GLU A 431 15.26 13.19 6.94
C GLU A 431 14.80 12.47 8.20
N ILE A 432 13.81 11.61 8.05
CA ILE A 432 13.33 10.71 9.11
C ILE A 432 14.34 9.57 9.25
N VAL A 433 14.95 9.44 10.43
CA VAL A 433 15.92 8.40 10.73
C VAL A 433 15.46 7.64 11.97
N ILE A 434 15.38 6.31 11.89
CA ILE A 434 14.82 5.48 12.96
C ILE A 434 15.78 4.36 13.39
N ARG A 435 15.61 3.90 14.64
CA ARG A 435 16.29 2.71 15.17
C ARG A 435 15.32 1.89 16.00
N GLY A 436 15.27 0.58 15.75
CA GLY A 436 14.43 -0.37 16.47
C GLY A 436 14.58 -1.78 15.95
N GLU A 437 14.03 -2.75 16.67
CA GLU A 437 14.09 -4.18 16.29
C GLU A 437 13.29 -4.49 15.00
N ASN A 438 12.47 -3.57 14.53
CA ASN A 438 11.74 -3.66 13.26
C ASN A 438 12.57 -3.21 12.05
N VAL A 439 13.78 -2.70 12.23
CA VAL A 439 14.66 -2.31 11.12
C VAL A 439 15.23 -3.58 10.45
N MET A 440 15.17 -3.63 9.13
CA MET A 440 15.64 -4.74 8.30
C MET A 440 17.06 -5.18 8.64
N ALA A 441 17.38 -6.46 8.38
CA ALA A 441 18.76 -6.97 8.48
C ALA A 441 19.68 -6.40 7.37
N GLY A 442 19.11 -5.98 6.25
CA GLY A 442 19.83 -5.39 5.12
C GLY A 442 19.21 -5.74 3.77
N TYR A 443 19.94 -5.44 2.71
CA TYR A 443 19.56 -5.83 1.36
C TYR A 443 20.28 -7.10 0.91
N TRP A 444 19.52 -8.04 0.38
CA TRP A 444 20.04 -9.32 -0.12
C TRP A 444 21.10 -9.11 -1.19
N LYS A 445 22.27 -9.70 -0.98
CA LYS A 445 23.46 -9.60 -1.86
C LYS A 445 23.90 -8.16 -2.19
N ASN A 446 23.52 -7.18 -1.35
CA ASN A 446 23.87 -5.79 -1.60
C ASN A 446 24.36 -5.08 -0.32
N PRO A 447 25.58 -5.46 0.18
CA PRO A 447 26.13 -4.88 1.40
C PRO A 447 26.43 -3.37 1.27
N ALA A 448 26.80 -2.89 0.09
CA ALA A 448 27.03 -1.46 -0.15
C ALA A 448 25.76 -0.63 0.09
N SER A 449 24.63 -1.02 -0.54
CA SER A 449 23.36 -0.32 -0.28
C SER A 449 22.90 -0.48 1.16
N THR A 450 23.20 -1.59 1.82
CA THR A 450 22.89 -1.79 3.24
C THR A 450 23.66 -0.78 4.10
N ALA A 451 24.97 -0.63 3.89
CA ALA A 451 25.82 0.31 4.61
C ALA A 451 25.41 1.78 4.38
N ASP A 452 24.94 2.10 3.17
CA ASP A 452 24.44 3.46 2.84
C ASP A 452 23.11 3.76 3.57
N THR A 453 22.27 2.74 3.76
CA THR A 453 20.90 2.90 4.28
C THR A 453 20.81 2.68 5.79
N VAL A 454 21.57 1.72 6.35
CA VAL A 454 21.62 1.44 7.79
C VAL A 454 23.02 1.75 8.32
N LYS A 455 23.12 2.79 9.15
CA LYS A 455 24.40 3.27 9.73
C LYS A 455 24.31 3.19 11.25
N GLU A 456 25.18 2.42 11.88
CA GLU A 456 25.22 2.23 13.34
C GLU A 456 23.85 1.83 13.94
N GLY A 457 23.09 0.99 13.22
CA GLY A 457 21.74 0.54 13.62
C GLY A 457 20.62 1.56 13.33
N TRP A 458 20.93 2.73 12.77
CA TRP A 458 19.96 3.73 12.34
C TRP A 458 19.60 3.56 10.87
N LEU A 459 18.32 3.41 10.59
CA LEU A 459 17.78 3.38 9.23
C LEU A 459 17.52 4.81 8.74
N TYR A 460 18.22 5.23 7.70
CA TYR A 460 17.98 6.45 6.94
C TYR A 460 16.89 6.15 5.91
N THR A 461 15.69 6.67 6.17
CA THR A 461 14.49 6.26 5.41
C THR A 461 14.43 6.85 3.99
N GLY A 462 15.16 7.93 3.75
CA GLY A 462 15.05 8.73 2.53
C GLY A 462 13.73 9.51 2.44
N ASP A 463 12.94 9.56 3.50
CA ASP A 463 11.70 10.33 3.59
C ASP A 463 11.91 11.57 4.46
N MET A 464 11.33 12.68 4.06
CA MET A 464 11.39 13.96 4.78
C MET A 464 10.18 14.09 5.71
N GLY A 465 10.41 14.60 6.92
CA GLY A 465 9.34 14.86 7.87
C GLY A 465 9.80 15.73 9.03
N TYR A 466 8.91 15.89 10.01
CA TYR A 466 9.18 16.58 11.26
C TYR A 466 8.28 16.06 12.38
N MET A 467 8.71 16.26 13.62
CA MET A 467 7.89 15.95 14.82
C MET A 467 7.28 17.24 15.36
N ARG A 468 5.98 17.20 15.67
CA ARG A 468 5.27 18.27 16.37
C ARG A 468 4.24 17.67 17.30
N ASP A 469 4.23 18.11 18.57
CA ASP A 469 3.29 17.66 19.61
C ASP A 469 3.24 16.13 19.79
N GLY A 470 4.40 15.46 19.60
CA GLY A 470 4.51 13.99 19.66
C GLY A 470 3.92 13.23 18.47
N LEU A 471 3.58 13.93 17.38
CA LEU A 471 3.08 13.38 16.13
C LEU A 471 4.11 13.54 15.02
N LEU A 472 4.23 12.52 14.18
CA LEU A 472 5.07 12.57 12.98
C LEU A 472 4.26 13.14 11.81
N TYR A 473 4.88 14.06 11.07
CA TYR A 473 4.39 14.61 9.82
C TYR A 473 5.37 14.25 8.70
N VAL A 474 4.95 13.38 7.81
CA VAL A 474 5.73 12.99 6.62
C VAL A 474 5.41 13.94 5.48
N LEU A 475 6.43 14.42 4.78
CA LEU A 475 6.30 15.43 3.72
C LEU A 475 6.56 14.87 2.32
N GLY A 476 7.21 13.69 2.21
CA GLY A 476 7.54 13.03 0.94
C GLY A 476 8.98 12.54 0.89
N ARG A 477 9.44 12.13 -0.29
CA ARG A 477 10.79 11.59 -0.47
C ARG A 477 11.86 12.69 -0.46
N PHE A 478 12.89 12.49 0.37
CA PHE A 478 14.02 13.44 0.48
C PHE A 478 14.76 13.62 -0.86
N LYS A 479 14.97 12.54 -1.61
CA LYS A 479 15.61 12.53 -2.93
C LYS A 479 14.71 13.00 -4.09
N SER A 480 13.41 13.14 -3.86
CA SER A 480 12.44 13.59 -4.87
C SER A 480 12.06 15.06 -4.70
N LEU A 481 12.71 15.77 -3.78
CA LEU A 481 12.46 17.18 -3.58
C LEU A 481 12.80 17.98 -4.84
N LEU A 482 11.90 18.86 -5.20
CA LEU A 482 12.19 19.90 -6.18
C LEU A 482 13.00 21.00 -5.51
N ILE A 483 13.93 21.58 -6.26
CA ILE A 483 14.79 22.64 -5.79
C ILE A 483 14.47 23.89 -6.61
N GLY A 484 13.95 24.93 -5.96
CA GLY A 484 13.73 26.23 -6.58
C GLY A 484 15.04 26.94 -6.95
N SER A 485 14.96 27.96 -7.78
CA SER A 485 16.11 28.80 -8.16
C SER A 485 16.75 29.54 -6.97
N ASP A 486 15.99 29.70 -5.89
CA ASP A 486 16.42 30.28 -4.61
C ASP A 486 17.03 29.25 -3.64
N GLY A 487 17.09 27.97 -4.07
CA GLY A 487 17.57 26.86 -3.25
C GLY A 487 16.50 26.28 -2.31
N GLU A 488 15.27 26.83 -2.30
CA GLU A 488 14.17 26.27 -1.50
C GLU A 488 13.83 24.85 -1.97
N LYS A 489 13.71 23.93 -1.02
CA LYS A 489 13.35 22.53 -1.27
C LYS A 489 11.90 22.27 -0.89
N TYR A 490 11.12 21.67 -1.79
CA TYR A 490 9.72 21.34 -1.54
C TYR A 490 9.34 20.00 -2.17
N SER A 491 8.41 19.30 -1.51
CA SER A 491 7.91 18.02 -2.01
C SER A 491 6.93 18.24 -3.16
N PRO A 492 7.11 17.58 -4.31
CA PRO A 492 6.17 17.65 -5.40
C PRO A 492 4.88 16.85 -5.14
N GLU A 493 4.96 15.78 -4.35
CA GLU A 493 3.91 14.75 -4.24
C GLU A 493 2.56 15.34 -3.82
N GLY A 494 2.53 16.15 -2.76
CA GLY A 494 1.27 16.77 -2.31
C GLY A 494 0.70 17.78 -3.28
N ILE A 495 1.55 18.47 -4.07
CA ILE A 495 1.12 19.43 -5.07
C ILE A 495 0.55 18.69 -6.29
N GLU A 496 1.24 17.64 -6.74
CA GLU A 496 0.83 16.78 -7.86
C GLU A 496 -0.51 16.12 -7.58
N GLU A 497 -0.68 15.54 -6.39
CA GLU A 497 -1.94 14.94 -5.97
C GLU A 497 -3.09 15.97 -5.96
N ALA A 498 -2.87 17.14 -5.38
CA ALA A 498 -3.89 18.17 -5.32
C ALA A 498 -4.29 18.68 -6.71
N LEU A 499 -3.32 18.91 -7.61
CA LEU A 499 -3.58 19.33 -8.99
C LEU A 499 -4.40 18.30 -9.77
N VAL A 500 -4.17 17.00 -9.56
CA VAL A 500 -4.95 15.93 -10.18
C VAL A 500 -6.32 15.80 -9.52
N GLU A 501 -6.40 15.84 -8.19
CA GLU A 501 -7.64 15.61 -7.44
C GLU A 501 -8.69 16.70 -7.69
N HIS A 502 -8.25 17.97 -7.68
CA HIS A 502 -9.13 19.10 -7.88
C HIS A 502 -9.40 19.45 -9.35
N SER A 503 -8.85 18.65 -10.29
CA SER A 503 -9.09 18.78 -11.72
C SER A 503 -9.91 17.63 -12.28
N SER A 504 -10.93 17.95 -13.09
CA SER A 504 -11.63 16.93 -13.87
C SER A 504 -10.95 16.63 -15.22
N CYS A 505 -9.94 17.43 -15.61
CA CYS A 505 -9.33 17.42 -16.93
C CYS A 505 -7.87 16.96 -16.93
N ILE A 506 -7.30 16.61 -15.77
CA ILE A 506 -5.94 16.10 -15.61
C ILE A 506 -6.04 14.73 -14.95
N ASP A 507 -5.52 13.68 -15.61
CA ASP A 507 -5.50 12.31 -15.09
C ASP A 507 -4.22 12.00 -14.32
N GLN A 508 -3.06 12.48 -14.83
CA GLN A 508 -1.75 12.28 -14.20
C GLN A 508 -0.90 13.53 -14.38
N LEU A 509 -0.05 13.81 -13.38
CA LEU A 509 0.83 14.96 -13.41
C LEU A 509 2.09 14.68 -12.60
N ILE A 510 3.26 15.11 -13.09
CA ILE A 510 4.47 15.26 -12.30
C ILE A 510 5.04 16.66 -12.46
N LEU A 511 5.57 17.19 -11.38
CA LEU A 511 6.28 18.45 -11.35
C LEU A 511 7.77 18.23 -11.57
N TYR A 512 8.43 19.20 -12.15
CA TYR A 512 9.89 19.24 -12.29
C TYR A 512 10.44 20.63 -11.94
N ASN A 513 11.46 20.65 -11.11
CA ASN A 513 12.33 21.79 -10.88
C ASN A 513 13.66 21.30 -10.29
N ASN A 514 14.76 21.69 -10.89
CA ASN A 514 16.09 21.40 -10.38
C ASN A 514 16.95 22.67 -10.54
N GLN A 515 16.82 23.60 -9.57
CA GLN A 515 17.43 24.93 -9.61
C GLN A 515 17.10 25.73 -10.87
N SER A 516 15.97 25.39 -11.51
CA SER A 516 15.49 26.06 -12.71
C SER A 516 14.71 27.33 -12.36
N PRO A 517 14.55 28.29 -13.30
CA PRO A 517 13.91 29.59 -13.02
C PRO A 517 12.47 29.48 -12.49
N TYR A 518 11.77 28.38 -12.77
CA TYR A 518 10.41 28.11 -12.32
C TYR A 518 10.10 26.62 -12.37
N THR A 519 9.06 26.23 -11.63
CA THR A 519 8.52 24.88 -11.68
C THR A 519 7.76 24.64 -12.98
N THR A 520 7.91 23.44 -13.55
CA THR A 520 7.20 22.97 -14.74
C THR A 520 6.44 21.70 -14.45
N ALA A 521 5.49 21.31 -15.31
CA ALA A 521 4.76 20.06 -15.20
C ALA A 521 4.78 19.26 -16.51
N LEU A 522 4.82 17.93 -16.37
CA LEU A 522 4.41 16.98 -17.40
C LEU A 522 3.03 16.45 -16.99
N LEU A 523 2.03 16.53 -17.87
CA LEU A 523 0.68 16.09 -17.53
C LEU A 523 0.03 15.27 -18.63
N VAL A 524 -0.81 14.34 -18.22
CA VAL A 524 -1.67 13.53 -19.07
C VAL A 524 -3.10 14.06 -18.92
N PRO A 525 -3.72 14.55 -19.99
CA PRO A 525 -5.06 15.12 -19.93
C PRO A 525 -6.14 14.04 -19.95
N ASN A 526 -7.27 14.30 -19.31
CA ASN A 526 -8.50 13.54 -19.49
C ASN A 526 -9.20 13.96 -20.79
N LYS A 527 -8.85 13.33 -21.91
CA LYS A 527 -9.36 13.68 -23.23
C LYS A 527 -10.90 13.55 -23.33
N GLU A 528 -11.51 12.59 -22.61
CA GLU A 528 -12.97 12.42 -22.59
C GLU A 528 -13.67 13.61 -21.92
N ARG A 529 -13.13 14.05 -20.79
CA ARG A 529 -13.68 15.23 -20.08
C ARG A 529 -13.48 16.51 -20.88
N LEU A 530 -12.31 16.68 -21.50
CA LEU A 530 -12.05 17.82 -22.37
C LEU A 530 -13.06 17.86 -23.54
N ARG A 531 -13.31 16.74 -24.22
CA ARG A 531 -14.32 16.66 -25.27
C ARG A 531 -15.72 17.07 -24.78
N LYS A 532 -16.12 16.65 -23.59
CA LYS A 532 -17.40 17.06 -22.99
C LYS A 532 -17.47 18.56 -22.73
N HIS A 533 -16.40 19.17 -22.24
CA HIS A 533 -16.33 20.63 -22.05
C HIS A 533 -16.38 21.40 -23.38
N LEU A 534 -15.66 20.93 -24.40
CA LEU A 534 -15.60 21.53 -25.71
C LEU A 534 -16.95 21.44 -26.46
N ALA A 535 -17.64 20.30 -26.32
CA ALA A 535 -18.96 20.10 -26.95
C ALA A 535 -20.01 21.15 -26.50
N HIS A 536 -19.94 21.62 -25.26
CA HIS A 536 -20.78 22.70 -24.76
C HIS A 536 -20.51 24.05 -25.46
N GLN A 537 -19.38 24.18 -26.15
CA GLN A 537 -18.96 25.37 -26.90
C GLN A 537 -18.97 25.16 -28.41
N ASN A 538 -19.51 24.01 -28.88
CA ASN A 538 -19.49 23.57 -30.27
C ASN A 538 -18.05 23.45 -30.84
N LEU A 539 -17.09 23.07 -29.99
CA LEU A 539 -15.69 22.82 -30.36
C LEU A 539 -15.35 21.34 -30.19
N ASP A 540 -14.30 20.90 -30.87
CA ASP A 540 -13.72 19.57 -30.70
C ASP A 540 -12.17 19.61 -30.73
N LEU A 541 -11.52 18.52 -30.29
CA LEU A 541 -10.05 18.42 -30.21
C LEU A 541 -9.38 18.28 -31.60
N THR A 542 -10.12 18.09 -32.69
CA THR A 542 -9.56 17.97 -34.04
C THR A 542 -9.28 19.34 -34.64
N SER A 543 -9.95 20.38 -34.16
CA SER A 543 -9.79 21.76 -34.61
C SER A 543 -8.71 22.50 -33.78
N ASP A 544 -8.01 23.45 -34.42
CA ASP A 544 -7.01 24.28 -33.72
C ASP A 544 -7.65 25.11 -32.59
N GLN A 545 -8.84 25.65 -32.82
CA GLN A 545 -9.60 26.41 -31.80
C GLN A 545 -9.96 25.50 -30.62
N GLY A 546 -10.36 24.25 -30.87
CA GLY A 546 -10.68 23.29 -29.82
C GLY A 546 -9.46 22.90 -29.00
N ARG A 547 -8.30 22.68 -29.63
CA ARG A 547 -7.04 22.43 -28.93
C ARG A 547 -6.60 23.63 -28.09
N GLU A 548 -6.70 24.83 -28.61
CA GLU A 548 -6.41 26.04 -27.84
C GLU A 548 -7.29 26.18 -26.61
N GLU A 549 -8.60 25.96 -26.76
CA GLU A 549 -9.51 26.02 -25.62
C GLU A 549 -9.28 24.88 -24.61
N ALA A 550 -8.94 23.66 -25.09
CA ALA A 550 -8.56 22.56 -24.22
C ALA A 550 -7.35 22.93 -23.34
N ILE A 551 -6.31 23.53 -23.92
CA ILE A 551 -5.14 24.03 -23.18
C ILE A 551 -5.54 25.11 -22.17
N ARG A 552 -6.45 26.04 -22.54
CA ARG A 552 -6.96 27.06 -21.60
C ARG A 552 -7.76 26.43 -20.46
N ILE A 553 -8.54 25.38 -20.73
CA ILE A 553 -9.27 24.64 -19.69
C ILE A 553 -8.29 24.03 -18.69
N ILE A 554 -7.23 23.37 -19.15
CA ILE A 554 -6.18 22.78 -18.29
C ILE A 554 -5.49 23.89 -17.48
N GLN A 555 -5.11 25.01 -18.11
CA GLN A 555 -4.47 26.15 -17.43
C GLN A 555 -5.37 26.69 -16.32
N ARG A 556 -6.65 26.87 -16.56
CA ARG A 556 -7.63 27.32 -15.55
C ARG A 556 -7.70 26.38 -14.34
N GLN A 557 -7.51 25.05 -14.52
CA GLN A 557 -7.46 24.14 -13.37
C GLN A 557 -6.23 24.40 -12.49
N ILE A 558 -5.08 24.69 -13.10
CA ILE A 558 -3.85 25.03 -12.38
C ILE A 558 -3.99 26.41 -11.72
N ASP A 559 -4.58 27.37 -12.40
CA ASP A 559 -4.73 28.75 -11.91
C ASP A 559 -5.66 28.86 -10.68
N ARG A 560 -6.51 27.88 -10.42
CA ARG A 560 -7.30 27.80 -9.18
C ARG A 560 -6.44 27.78 -7.92
N PHE A 561 -5.22 27.28 -8.00
CA PHE A 561 -4.27 27.24 -6.88
C PHE A 561 -3.45 28.51 -6.75
N ARG A 562 -3.46 29.41 -7.75
CA ARG A 562 -2.72 30.67 -7.75
C ARG A 562 -3.48 31.76 -7.00
N LYS A 563 -2.75 32.87 -6.73
CA LYS A 563 -3.32 34.05 -6.09
C LYS A 563 -4.61 34.50 -6.81
N GLY A 564 -5.71 34.56 -6.06
CA GLY A 564 -7.04 34.89 -6.57
C GLY A 564 -7.93 33.68 -6.93
N GLY A 565 -7.39 32.48 -6.98
CA GLY A 565 -8.16 31.24 -7.15
C GLY A 565 -8.73 30.72 -5.83
N ASP A 566 -9.73 29.84 -5.96
CA ASP A 566 -10.46 29.23 -4.83
C ASP A 566 -9.61 28.27 -3.97
N LEU A 567 -8.48 27.79 -4.49
CA LEU A 567 -7.52 26.90 -3.82
C LEU A 567 -6.17 27.57 -3.49
N SER A 568 -6.09 28.89 -3.56
CA SER A 568 -4.83 29.66 -3.44
C SER A 568 -4.14 29.56 -2.08
N SER A 569 -4.84 29.07 -1.05
CA SER A 569 -4.24 28.86 0.29
C SER A 569 -3.52 27.52 0.45
N MET A 570 -3.57 26.63 -0.54
CA MET A 570 -3.00 25.29 -0.42
C MET A 570 -1.47 25.27 -0.57
N PHE A 571 -0.94 26.05 -1.51
CA PHE A 571 0.50 26.05 -1.82
C PHE A 571 1.02 27.45 -2.14
N PRO A 572 2.30 27.74 -1.88
CA PRO A 572 2.96 28.95 -2.37
C PRO A 572 2.98 29.00 -3.90
N ASP A 573 2.70 30.16 -4.50
CA ASP A 573 2.64 30.34 -5.96
C ASP A 573 3.92 29.87 -6.68
N ARG A 574 5.11 30.05 -6.06
CA ARG A 574 6.40 29.67 -6.63
C ARG A 574 6.62 28.15 -6.74
N TRP A 575 5.84 27.35 -6.02
CA TRP A 575 5.86 25.89 -6.11
C TRP A 575 5.00 25.35 -7.24
N LEU A 576 4.05 26.15 -7.71
CA LEU A 576 3.10 25.77 -8.75
C LEU A 576 3.74 25.84 -10.15
N PRO A 577 3.36 24.98 -11.09
CA PRO A 577 3.97 24.96 -12.41
C PRO A 577 3.62 26.23 -13.20
N THR A 578 4.64 26.95 -13.66
CA THR A 578 4.49 28.13 -14.51
C THR A 578 4.03 27.78 -15.91
N THR A 579 4.44 26.62 -16.41
CA THR A 579 4.06 26.05 -17.69
C THR A 579 4.04 24.53 -17.60
N PHE A 580 3.46 23.89 -18.62
CA PHE A 580 3.35 22.44 -18.66
C PHE A 580 3.51 21.88 -20.07
N ALA A 581 3.91 20.62 -20.13
CA ALA A 581 3.86 19.80 -21.34
C ALA A 581 2.70 18.81 -21.26
N ILE A 582 1.87 18.78 -22.26
CA ILE A 582 0.85 17.75 -22.46
C ILE A 582 1.52 16.52 -23.07
N LEU A 583 1.24 15.36 -22.50
CA LEU A 583 1.73 14.07 -22.99
C LEU A 583 0.60 13.31 -23.70
N PRO A 584 0.89 12.69 -24.85
CA PRO A 584 -0.12 11.97 -25.63
C PRO A 584 -0.54 10.64 -24.96
N GLU A 585 0.39 10.01 -24.22
CA GLU A 585 0.25 8.70 -23.61
C GLU A 585 0.29 8.78 -22.08
N PRO A 586 -0.50 7.95 -21.39
CA PRO A 586 -0.47 7.87 -19.93
C PRO A 586 0.79 7.18 -19.42
N PHE A 587 1.14 7.45 -18.16
CA PHE A 587 2.11 6.66 -17.42
C PHE A 587 1.44 5.35 -17.02
N THR A 588 2.04 4.22 -17.40
CA THR A 588 1.51 2.87 -17.17
C THR A 588 2.58 1.93 -16.62
N GLU A 589 2.15 0.79 -16.10
CA GLU A 589 3.08 -0.30 -15.74
C GLU A 589 3.79 -0.86 -17.00
N GLN A 590 3.08 -0.93 -18.15
CA GLN A 590 3.63 -1.47 -19.40
C GLN A 590 4.78 -0.62 -19.96
N ASN A 591 4.72 0.71 -19.85
CA ASN A 591 5.84 1.56 -20.23
C ASN A 591 6.84 1.79 -19.08
N GLY A 592 6.65 1.12 -17.94
CA GLY A 592 7.51 1.16 -16.77
C GLY A 592 7.53 2.51 -16.04
N MET A 593 6.63 3.43 -16.38
CA MET A 593 6.54 4.76 -15.77
C MET A 593 5.69 4.78 -14.50
N VAL A 594 4.94 3.70 -14.26
CA VAL A 594 4.21 3.43 -13.02
C VAL A 594 4.65 2.07 -12.50
N ASN A 595 4.80 1.95 -11.19
CA ASN A 595 5.15 0.68 -10.56
C ASN A 595 3.89 -0.15 -10.22
N SER A 596 4.09 -1.38 -9.71
CA SER A 596 3.01 -2.31 -9.34
C SER A 596 2.05 -1.78 -8.26
N THR A 597 2.43 -0.72 -7.53
CA THR A 597 1.57 -0.01 -6.56
C THR A 597 0.92 1.23 -7.15
N MET A 598 0.92 1.39 -8.46
CA MET A 598 0.36 2.54 -9.19
C MET A 598 1.05 3.88 -8.87
N LYS A 599 2.29 3.87 -8.37
CA LYS A 599 3.09 5.07 -8.15
C LYS A 599 3.94 5.39 -9.38
N ILE A 600 4.00 6.68 -9.74
CA ILE A 600 4.83 7.16 -10.85
C ILE A 600 6.31 6.98 -10.50
N VAL A 601 7.07 6.36 -11.39
CA VAL A 601 8.53 6.18 -11.28
C VAL A 601 9.20 7.42 -11.86
N ARG A 602 9.30 8.48 -11.03
CA ARG A 602 9.77 9.82 -11.41
C ARG A 602 11.02 9.81 -12.27
N GLY A 603 12.08 9.13 -11.84
CA GLY A 603 13.35 9.09 -12.58
C GLY A 603 13.24 8.47 -13.99
N LYS A 604 12.35 7.50 -14.20
CA LYS A 604 12.08 6.95 -15.54
C LYS A 604 11.34 7.96 -16.41
N VAL A 605 10.34 8.66 -15.85
CA VAL A 605 9.60 9.70 -16.57
C VAL A 605 10.52 10.87 -16.94
N GLU A 606 11.31 11.36 -15.98
CA GLU A 606 12.26 12.45 -16.23
C GLU A 606 13.29 12.10 -17.33
N LYS A 607 13.81 10.87 -17.30
CA LYS A 607 14.74 10.39 -18.32
C LYS A 607 14.07 10.26 -19.70
N ALA A 608 12.87 9.70 -19.75
CA ALA A 608 12.14 9.50 -21.01
C ALA A 608 11.72 10.83 -21.65
N TYR A 609 11.38 11.83 -20.85
CA TYR A 609 10.89 13.13 -21.30
C TYR A 609 11.93 14.27 -21.10
N ALA A 610 13.21 13.94 -20.91
CA ALA A 610 14.26 14.95 -20.66
C ALA A 610 14.28 16.08 -21.71
N ALA A 611 14.18 15.76 -22.98
CA ALA A 611 14.11 16.74 -24.07
C ALA A 611 12.86 17.62 -23.97
N ARG A 612 11.74 17.04 -23.59
CA ARG A 612 10.47 17.76 -23.41
C ARG A 612 10.51 18.69 -22.20
N ILE A 613 11.14 18.26 -21.12
CA ILE A 613 11.37 19.10 -19.93
C ILE A 613 12.27 20.29 -20.29
N ALA A 614 13.38 20.04 -21.01
CA ALA A 614 14.28 21.12 -21.44
C ALA A 614 13.58 22.18 -22.31
N GLN A 615 12.66 21.75 -23.19
CA GLN A 615 11.85 22.66 -24.01
C GLN A 615 10.99 23.63 -23.18
N LEU A 616 10.47 23.19 -22.02
CA LEU A 616 9.63 24.02 -21.16
C LEU A 616 10.36 25.27 -20.61
N TYR A 617 11.68 25.28 -20.61
CA TYR A 617 12.51 26.41 -20.19
C TYR A 617 12.92 27.32 -21.34
N THR A 618 12.48 27.05 -22.58
CA THR A 618 12.65 27.94 -23.73
C THR A 618 11.51 28.99 -23.78
N PRO A 619 11.72 30.14 -24.46
CA PRO A 619 10.67 31.14 -24.63
C PRO A 619 9.40 30.56 -25.27
N GLU A 620 9.52 29.67 -26.27
CA GLU A 620 8.40 29.01 -26.92
C GLU A 620 7.70 28.02 -25.98
N GLY A 621 8.48 27.19 -25.25
CA GLY A 621 7.93 26.18 -24.33
C GLY A 621 7.31 26.78 -23.07
N LYS A 622 7.71 28.01 -22.69
CA LYS A 622 7.08 28.75 -21.58
C LYS A 622 5.61 29.12 -21.89
N ASN A 623 5.24 29.23 -23.15
CA ASN A 623 3.86 29.44 -23.56
C ASN A 623 3.12 28.10 -23.64
N PRO A 624 2.09 27.82 -22.80
CA PRO A 624 1.33 26.57 -22.87
C PRO A 624 0.65 26.33 -24.23
N GLN A 625 0.38 27.40 -25.01
CA GLN A 625 -0.23 27.32 -26.35
C GLN A 625 0.77 26.93 -27.46
N ASN A 626 1.92 26.35 -27.11
CA ASN A 626 2.93 25.90 -28.06
C ASN A 626 2.43 24.74 -28.95
N LYS A 627 3.11 24.57 -30.11
CA LYS A 627 2.75 23.54 -31.09
C LYS A 627 2.77 22.12 -30.51
N TRP A 628 3.71 21.79 -29.65
CA TRP A 628 3.86 20.45 -29.08
C TRP A 628 2.67 20.06 -28.18
N ASN A 629 2.12 21.03 -27.41
CA ASN A 629 0.93 20.78 -26.61
C ASN A 629 -0.32 20.61 -27.51
N LYS A 630 -0.40 21.34 -28.61
CA LYS A 630 -1.49 21.19 -29.58
C LYS A 630 -1.43 19.83 -30.29
N GLU A 631 -0.23 19.35 -30.63
CA GLU A 631 -0.02 18.05 -31.28
C GLU A 631 -0.30 16.86 -30.35
N ALA A 632 -0.15 17.02 -29.04
CA ALA A 632 -0.37 15.97 -28.03
C ALA A 632 -1.87 15.75 -27.67
N LEU A 633 -2.74 16.70 -28.00
CA LEU A 633 -4.20 16.63 -27.76
C LEU A 633 -4.91 15.85 -28.86
#